data_d9031c230fe259b6573637a12352bb32
#
_entry.id   d9031c230fe259b6573637a12352bb32
#
_cell.length_a   1.000
_cell.length_b   1.000
_cell.length_c   1.000
_cell.angle_alpha   90.00
_cell.angle_beta   90.00
_cell.angle_gamma   90.00
#
_symmetry.space_group_name_H-M   'P 1'
#
loop_
_entity.id
_entity.type
_entity.pdbx_description
1 polymer ?
#
loop_
_entity_poly.entity_id
_entity_poly.type
_entity_poly.pdbx_seq_one_letter_code
_entity_poly.pdbx_strand_id
1 'polypeptide(L)'
;MPPVKLMDQGVIREDIVAVLTANSRLPGSSYGDLMGQINSLDLGVRRMDDLLDDYGQDTVRDVFAELKERSSRQMRSLIGDLDDGVYSTEEFLDNDGIEDEPLKIALDLTIDGGTLTFDFSRSADACAGPMNISETTAIAATYVALKHVFRDVPANGGVLEPITFIIPDGKILSAVAPRPVGGYTETILRLIDIVFSTFAKVDPEIA
;
A
#
# COMPACT_ATOMS: atom_id res chain seq x y z
N MET A 1 12.39 8.52 12.27
CA MET A 1 13.54 9.29 11.74
C MET A 1 13.04 10.09 10.54
N PRO A 2 13.41 11.36 10.39
CA PRO A 2 13.02 12.12 9.21
C PRO A 2 13.72 11.57 7.96
N PRO A 3 13.27 11.93 6.74
CA PRO A 3 14.01 11.64 5.51
C PRO A 3 15.42 12.25 5.57
N VAL A 4 16.44 11.44 5.35
CA VAL A 4 17.84 11.86 5.32
C VAL A 4 18.49 11.45 4.01
N LYS A 5 19.37 12.30 3.49
CA LYS A 5 20.09 11.98 2.26
C LYS A 5 21.16 10.94 2.55
N LEU A 6 21.02 9.74 1.99
CA LEU A 6 21.94 8.63 2.18
C LEU A 6 23.12 8.66 1.19
N MET A 7 22.88 9.16 -0.02
CA MET A 7 23.91 9.34 -1.05
C MET A 7 23.83 10.77 -1.58
N ASP A 8 24.96 11.38 -1.81
CA ASP A 8 25.08 12.72 -2.40
C ASP A 8 26.08 12.70 -3.56
N GLN A 9 25.64 13.05 -4.76
CA GLN A 9 26.44 13.04 -5.99
C GLN A 9 27.22 11.72 -6.21
N GLY A 10 26.57 10.59 -5.95
CA GLY A 10 27.14 9.25 -6.10
C GLY A 10 28.02 8.78 -4.93
N VAL A 11 28.20 9.62 -3.88
CA VAL A 11 29.00 9.28 -2.71
C VAL A 11 28.08 8.92 -1.53
N ILE A 12 28.30 7.74 -0.96
CA ILE A 12 27.54 7.27 0.22
C ILE A 12 27.95 8.08 1.46
N ARG A 13 26.95 8.46 2.23
CA ARG A 13 27.12 9.12 3.53
C ARG A 13 27.34 8.05 4.61
N GLU A 14 28.60 7.68 4.81
CA GLU A 14 28.99 6.65 5.78
C GLU A 14 28.56 6.99 7.22
N ASP A 15 28.52 8.28 7.59
CA ASP A 15 28.01 8.76 8.87
C ASP A 15 26.51 8.38 9.06
N ILE A 16 25.71 8.52 8.02
CA ILE A 16 24.28 8.14 8.04
C ILE A 16 24.12 6.62 8.08
N VAL A 17 24.91 5.89 7.29
CA VAL A 17 24.93 4.41 7.31
C VAL A 17 25.27 3.90 8.71
N ALA A 18 26.28 4.48 9.35
CA ALA A 18 26.69 4.10 10.71
C ALA A 18 25.55 4.32 11.74
N VAL A 19 24.83 5.46 11.65
CA VAL A 19 23.67 5.72 12.52
C VAL A 19 22.56 4.71 12.30
N LEU A 20 22.24 4.37 11.04
CA LEU A 20 21.19 3.40 10.71
C LEU A 20 21.53 2.01 11.23
N THR A 21 22.73 1.53 10.96
CA THR A 21 23.17 0.19 11.37
C THR A 21 23.33 0.06 12.88
N ALA A 22 23.81 1.10 13.56
CA ALA A 22 23.96 1.13 15.02
C ALA A 22 22.60 1.06 15.77
N ASN A 23 21.50 1.49 15.12
CA ASN A 23 20.15 1.41 15.68
C ASN A 23 19.39 0.13 15.26
N SER A 24 20.03 -0.78 14.55
CA SER A 24 19.44 -2.06 14.15
C SER A 24 19.85 -3.19 15.11
N ARG A 25 18.91 -4.13 15.39
CA ARG A 25 19.24 -5.38 16.08
C ARG A 25 20.07 -6.34 15.24
N LEU A 26 20.04 -6.16 13.91
CA LEU A 26 20.75 -6.99 12.91
C LEU A 26 21.55 -6.08 11.96
N PRO A 27 22.64 -5.43 12.44
CA PRO A 27 23.36 -4.40 11.67
C PRO A 27 23.83 -4.89 10.31
N GLY A 28 24.33 -6.14 10.21
CA GLY A 28 24.79 -6.71 8.94
C GLY A 28 23.67 -6.89 7.92
N SER A 29 22.50 -7.39 8.32
CA SER A 29 21.33 -7.53 7.45
C SER A 29 20.83 -6.15 7.00
N SER A 30 20.71 -5.21 7.94
CA SER A 30 20.26 -3.82 7.63
C SER A 30 21.21 -3.13 6.66
N TYR A 31 22.53 -3.34 6.79
CA TYR A 31 23.49 -2.84 5.83
C TYR A 31 23.31 -3.48 4.45
N GLY A 32 23.14 -4.81 4.41
CA GLY A 32 22.91 -5.53 3.15
C GLY A 32 21.65 -5.06 2.43
N ASP A 33 20.55 -4.90 3.15
CA ASP A 33 19.27 -4.41 2.61
C ASP A 33 19.41 -2.97 2.07
N LEU A 34 20.12 -2.12 2.81
CA LEU A 34 20.37 -0.74 2.42
C LEU A 34 21.19 -0.66 1.12
N MET A 35 22.28 -1.45 1.02
CA MET A 35 23.09 -1.52 -0.19
C MET A 35 22.31 -2.15 -1.35
N GLY A 36 21.46 -3.12 -1.09
CA GLY A 36 20.55 -3.70 -2.08
C GLY A 36 19.60 -2.66 -2.69
N GLN A 37 19.02 -1.79 -1.86
CA GLN A 37 18.17 -0.68 -2.32
C GLN A 37 18.95 0.31 -3.18
N ILE A 38 20.16 0.72 -2.77
CA ILE A 38 21.01 1.62 -3.55
C ILE A 38 21.34 1.02 -4.91
N ASN A 39 21.78 -0.25 -4.94
CA ASN A 39 22.10 -0.93 -6.20
C ASN A 39 20.89 -1.07 -7.12
N SER A 40 19.70 -1.26 -6.56
CA SER A 40 18.43 -1.31 -7.33
C SER A 40 18.12 0.02 -7.99
N LEU A 41 18.36 1.15 -7.29
CA LEU A 41 18.19 2.49 -7.86
C LEU A 41 19.19 2.74 -8.99
N ASP A 42 20.46 2.38 -8.81
CA ASP A 42 21.49 2.52 -9.87
C ASP A 42 21.13 1.68 -11.11
N LEU A 43 20.63 0.47 -10.92
CA LEU A 43 20.15 -0.35 -12.03
C LEU A 43 18.94 0.30 -12.71
N GLY A 44 18.01 0.85 -11.93
CA GLY A 44 16.82 1.55 -12.44
C GLY A 44 17.20 2.75 -13.32
N VAL A 45 18.17 3.56 -12.87
CA VAL A 45 18.67 4.70 -13.65
C VAL A 45 19.25 4.23 -15.00
N ARG A 46 20.17 3.25 -14.98
CA ARG A 46 20.74 2.72 -16.24
C ARG A 46 19.68 2.17 -17.20
N ARG A 47 18.69 1.45 -16.69
CA ARG A 47 17.59 0.93 -17.53
C ARG A 47 16.71 2.02 -18.09
N MET A 48 16.51 3.10 -17.34
CA MET A 48 15.78 4.25 -17.83
C MET A 48 16.59 4.97 -18.92
N ASP A 49 17.89 5.15 -18.73
CA ASP A 49 18.78 5.75 -19.74
C ASP A 49 18.76 4.93 -21.03
N ASP A 50 18.85 3.58 -20.96
CA ASP A 50 18.75 2.68 -22.11
C ASP A 50 17.42 2.92 -22.87
N LEU A 51 16.28 3.04 -22.16
CA LEU A 51 14.98 3.32 -22.79
C LEU A 51 14.91 4.70 -23.43
N LEU A 52 15.49 5.72 -22.79
CA LEU A 52 15.51 7.08 -23.31
C LEU A 52 16.39 7.19 -24.56
N ASP A 53 17.52 6.47 -24.60
CA ASP A 53 18.42 6.41 -25.74
C ASP A 53 17.79 5.67 -26.93
N ASP A 54 17.09 4.54 -26.67
CA ASP A 54 16.47 3.73 -27.71
C ASP A 54 15.22 4.37 -28.32
N TYR A 55 14.37 5.01 -27.51
CA TYR A 55 13.03 5.46 -27.92
C TYR A 55 12.81 6.97 -27.86
N GLY A 56 13.68 7.71 -27.17
CA GLY A 56 13.54 9.13 -26.93
C GLY A 56 12.56 9.47 -25.80
N GLN A 57 12.78 10.62 -25.17
CA GLN A 57 12.05 11.05 -23.98
C GLN A 57 10.53 11.16 -24.18
N ASP A 58 10.09 11.72 -25.32
CA ASP A 58 8.67 11.93 -25.58
C ASP A 58 7.93 10.59 -25.73
N THR A 59 8.52 9.64 -26.47
CA THR A 59 7.95 8.30 -26.63
C THR A 59 7.83 7.58 -25.30
N VAL A 60 8.88 7.59 -24.48
CA VAL A 60 8.88 6.92 -23.16
C VAL A 60 7.82 7.52 -22.25
N ARG A 61 7.70 8.86 -22.20
CA ARG A 61 6.67 9.55 -21.43
C ARG A 61 5.26 9.17 -21.88
N ASP A 62 5.02 9.18 -23.19
CA ASP A 62 3.71 8.91 -23.76
C ASP A 62 3.31 7.43 -23.54
N VAL A 63 4.27 6.49 -23.62
CA VAL A 63 4.05 5.07 -23.29
C VAL A 63 3.68 4.90 -21.83
N PHE A 64 4.36 5.57 -20.89
CA PHE A 64 4.00 5.50 -19.48
C PHE A 64 2.60 6.04 -19.20
N ALA A 65 2.22 7.15 -19.85
CA ALA A 65 0.87 7.68 -19.74
C ALA A 65 -0.18 6.70 -20.29
N GLU A 66 0.05 6.12 -21.46
CA GLU A 66 -0.87 5.12 -22.05
C GLU A 66 -0.96 3.83 -21.22
N LEU A 67 0.14 3.31 -20.68
CA LEU A 67 0.12 2.13 -19.81
C LEU A 67 -0.72 2.37 -18.56
N LYS A 68 -0.60 3.56 -17.94
CA LYS A 68 -1.39 3.96 -16.78
C LYS A 68 -2.87 4.08 -17.14
N GLU A 69 -3.18 4.79 -18.22
CA GLU A 69 -4.55 4.97 -18.71
C GLU A 69 -5.20 3.64 -19.12
N ARG A 70 -4.46 2.75 -19.77
CA ARG A 70 -4.94 1.41 -20.14
C ARG A 70 -5.34 0.60 -18.91
N SER A 71 -4.51 0.61 -17.84
CA SER A 71 -4.84 -0.09 -16.61
C SER A 71 -6.06 0.52 -15.91
N SER A 72 -6.21 1.85 -15.95
CA SER A 72 -7.39 2.55 -15.42
C SER A 72 -8.67 2.15 -16.17
N ARG A 73 -8.65 2.16 -17.50
CA ARG A 73 -9.80 1.74 -18.32
C ARG A 73 -10.17 0.27 -18.06
N GLN A 74 -9.17 -0.62 -18.00
CA GLN A 74 -9.39 -2.03 -17.73
C GLN A 74 -9.97 -2.24 -16.33
N MET A 75 -9.45 -1.54 -15.33
CA MET A 75 -9.97 -1.61 -13.97
C MET A 75 -11.43 -1.14 -13.88
N ARG A 76 -11.76 0.01 -14.51
CA ARG A 76 -13.13 0.52 -14.59
C ARG A 76 -14.09 -0.46 -15.27
N SER A 77 -13.64 -1.13 -16.34
CA SER A 77 -14.45 -2.14 -17.02
C SER A 77 -14.77 -3.32 -16.12
N LEU A 78 -13.75 -3.87 -15.43
CA LEU A 78 -13.93 -5.01 -14.52
C LEU A 78 -14.78 -4.66 -13.30
N ILE A 79 -14.65 -3.44 -12.76
CA ILE A 79 -15.53 -2.97 -11.68
C ILE A 79 -16.97 -2.82 -12.19
N GLY A 80 -17.15 -2.30 -13.42
CA GLY A 80 -18.46 -2.13 -14.03
C GLY A 80 -19.20 -3.44 -14.33
N ASP A 81 -18.51 -4.57 -14.31
CA ASP A 81 -19.11 -5.90 -14.41
C ASP A 81 -19.65 -6.44 -13.07
N LEU A 82 -19.36 -5.75 -11.96
CA LEU A 82 -19.84 -6.09 -10.63
C LEU A 82 -21.18 -5.39 -10.34
N ASP A 83 -21.98 -5.99 -9.46
CA ASP A 83 -23.24 -5.39 -9.01
C ASP A 83 -22.99 -4.12 -8.18
N ASP A 84 -23.62 -3.02 -8.56
CA ASP A 84 -23.61 -1.78 -7.78
C ASP A 84 -24.22 -1.99 -6.40
N GLY A 85 -23.67 -1.34 -5.38
CA GLY A 85 -24.18 -1.44 -4.03
C GLY A 85 -23.18 -1.06 -2.95
N VAL A 86 -23.61 -1.26 -1.71
CA VAL A 86 -22.76 -1.05 -0.51
C VAL A 86 -22.64 -2.40 0.22
N TYR A 87 -21.41 -2.85 0.37
CA TYR A 87 -21.07 -4.13 0.98
C TYR A 87 -20.24 -3.87 2.23
N SER A 88 -20.76 -4.28 3.39
CA SER A 88 -20.13 -3.99 4.68
C SER A 88 -19.56 -5.26 5.31
N THR A 89 -18.34 -5.15 5.85
CA THR A 89 -17.70 -6.23 6.61
C THR A 89 -16.96 -5.62 7.80
N GLU A 90 -16.89 -6.35 8.89
CA GLU A 90 -16.08 -6.00 10.04
C GLU A 90 -15.40 -7.24 10.62
N GLU A 91 -14.17 -7.06 11.05
CA GLU A 91 -13.27 -8.06 11.62
C GLU A 91 -12.58 -7.46 12.84
N PHE A 92 -11.94 -8.32 13.64
CA PHE A 92 -11.32 -7.88 14.88
C PHE A 92 -9.89 -8.45 14.98
N LEU A 93 -8.97 -7.63 15.48
CA LEU A 93 -7.75 -8.10 16.14
C LEU A 93 -8.11 -8.36 17.61
N ASP A 94 -7.51 -9.39 18.21
CA ASP A 94 -7.85 -9.80 19.57
C ASP A 94 -7.57 -8.70 20.60
N ASN A 95 -6.40 -8.06 20.49
CA ASN A 95 -5.99 -6.95 21.35
C ASN A 95 -4.76 -6.22 20.75
N ASP A 96 -4.25 -5.18 21.44
CA ASP A 96 -3.08 -4.42 21.01
C ASP A 96 -1.76 -4.80 21.71
N GLY A 97 -1.80 -5.82 22.58
CA GLY A 97 -0.67 -6.26 23.39
C GLY A 97 -0.43 -5.43 24.66
N ILE A 98 -1.25 -4.40 24.89
CA ILE A 98 -1.23 -3.55 26.11
C ILE A 98 -2.59 -3.59 26.80
N GLU A 99 -3.67 -3.37 26.03
CA GLU A 99 -5.05 -3.44 26.50
C GLU A 99 -5.71 -4.71 25.93
N ASP A 100 -6.41 -5.46 26.79
CA ASP A 100 -7.08 -6.72 26.42
C ASP A 100 -8.49 -6.43 25.90
N GLU A 101 -8.57 -5.61 24.84
CA GLU A 101 -9.81 -5.21 24.19
C GLU A 101 -9.71 -5.45 22.67
N PRO A 102 -10.75 -5.99 22.03
CA PRO A 102 -10.75 -6.23 20.59
C PRO A 102 -10.67 -4.92 19.79
N LEU A 103 -9.82 -4.92 18.75
CA LEU A 103 -9.66 -3.78 17.85
C LEU A 103 -10.41 -4.03 16.55
N LYS A 104 -11.48 -3.29 16.34
CA LYS A 104 -12.31 -3.42 15.14
C LYS A 104 -11.63 -2.83 13.91
N ILE A 105 -11.61 -3.59 12.81
CA ILE A 105 -11.39 -3.12 11.45
C ILE A 105 -12.68 -3.28 10.68
N ALA A 106 -13.19 -2.20 10.11
CA ALA A 106 -14.46 -2.21 9.38
C ALA A 106 -14.28 -1.59 7.99
N LEU A 107 -14.92 -2.18 7.01
CA LEU A 107 -14.96 -1.72 5.63
C LEU A 107 -16.40 -1.61 5.16
N ASP A 108 -16.75 -0.45 4.62
CA ASP A 108 -17.90 -0.25 3.75
C ASP A 108 -17.38 -0.03 2.33
N LEU A 109 -17.56 -1.02 1.45
CA LEU A 109 -17.20 -0.96 0.05
C LEU A 109 -18.41 -0.51 -0.76
N THR A 110 -18.32 0.65 -1.40
CA THR A 110 -19.31 1.11 -2.37
C THR A 110 -18.83 0.82 -3.77
N ILE A 111 -19.67 0.17 -4.57
CA ILE A 111 -19.48 -0.05 -6.02
C ILE A 111 -20.50 0.82 -6.74
N ASP A 112 -20.05 1.68 -7.64
CA ASP A 112 -20.88 2.60 -8.41
C ASP A 112 -20.30 2.82 -9.80
N GLY A 113 -20.95 2.24 -10.81
CA GLY A 113 -20.71 2.49 -12.22
C GLY A 113 -19.24 2.38 -12.69
N GLY A 114 -18.45 1.47 -12.15
CA GLY A 114 -17.03 1.27 -12.53
C GLY A 114 -16.05 2.00 -11.60
N THR A 115 -16.50 2.43 -10.43
CA THR A 115 -15.67 3.00 -9.36
C THR A 115 -15.87 2.27 -8.04
N LEU A 116 -14.83 2.25 -7.20
CA LEU A 116 -14.86 1.70 -5.85
C LEU A 116 -14.59 2.81 -4.83
N THR A 117 -15.34 2.80 -3.74
CA THR A 117 -15.01 3.59 -2.55
C THR A 117 -14.81 2.65 -1.36
N PHE A 118 -13.62 2.66 -0.80
CA PHE A 118 -13.26 1.93 0.42
C PHE A 118 -13.37 2.88 1.60
N ASP A 119 -14.42 2.75 2.39
CA ASP A 119 -14.63 3.55 3.60
C ASP A 119 -14.29 2.74 4.85
N PHE A 120 -13.21 3.13 5.52
CA PHE A 120 -12.73 2.53 6.76
C PHE A 120 -13.09 3.36 8.01
N SER A 121 -13.97 4.35 7.89
CA SER A 121 -14.31 5.31 8.96
C SER A 121 -14.82 4.61 10.23
N ARG A 122 -15.45 3.44 10.12
CA ARG A 122 -16.00 2.67 11.24
C ARG A 122 -14.97 1.82 11.99
N SER A 123 -13.71 1.80 11.53
CA SER A 123 -12.61 1.12 12.22
C SER A 123 -12.30 1.80 13.56
N ALA A 124 -11.70 1.03 14.49
CA ALA A 124 -11.29 1.52 15.79
C ALA A 124 -10.34 2.72 15.69
N ASP A 125 -10.30 3.53 16.75
CA ASP A 125 -9.29 4.57 16.92
C ASP A 125 -7.89 3.94 17.10
N ALA A 126 -6.84 4.73 16.87
CA ALA A 126 -5.47 4.27 17.03
C ALA A 126 -5.20 3.82 18.47
N CYS A 127 -4.73 2.58 18.62
CA CYS A 127 -4.47 1.94 19.91
C CYS A 127 -3.15 2.39 20.55
N ALA A 128 -2.97 2.05 21.81
CA ALA A 128 -1.74 2.33 22.56
C ALA A 128 -0.59 1.38 22.17
N GLY A 129 -0.93 0.14 21.78
CA GLY A 129 0.00 -0.89 21.35
C GLY A 129 0.45 -0.75 19.89
N PRO A 130 1.29 -1.69 19.41
CA PRO A 130 1.97 -1.56 18.12
C PRO A 130 1.13 -1.94 16.90
N MET A 131 -0.15 -2.25 17.05
CA MET A 131 -1.02 -2.78 15.98
C MET A 131 -1.50 -1.71 14.97
N ASN A 132 -1.12 -0.46 15.16
CA ASN A 132 -1.48 0.60 14.21
C ASN A 132 -0.70 0.49 12.90
N ILE A 133 -1.30 1.03 11.83
CA ILE A 133 -0.63 1.25 10.55
C ILE A 133 -0.85 2.69 10.06
N SER A 134 -0.01 3.15 9.15
CA SER A 134 -0.21 4.43 8.48
C SER A 134 -1.25 4.31 7.37
N GLU A 135 -1.87 5.42 6.98
CA GLU A 135 -2.79 5.50 5.84
C GLU A 135 -2.17 4.89 4.56
N THR A 136 -0.93 5.25 4.25
CA THR A 136 -0.23 4.72 3.07
C THR A 136 -0.05 3.21 3.12
N THR A 137 0.15 2.63 4.31
CA THR A 137 0.22 1.18 4.51
C THR A 137 -1.14 0.53 4.31
N ALA A 138 -2.23 1.16 4.77
CA ALA A 138 -3.59 0.67 4.56
C ALA A 138 -3.95 0.66 3.06
N ILE A 139 -3.63 1.73 2.33
CA ILE A 139 -3.82 1.80 0.87
C ILE A 139 -3.00 0.70 0.18
N ALA A 140 -1.72 0.51 0.57
CA ALA A 140 -0.86 -0.52 -0.03
C ALA A 140 -1.39 -1.94 0.23
N ALA A 141 -1.88 -2.24 1.44
CA ALA A 141 -2.49 -3.53 1.78
C ALA A 141 -3.77 -3.78 0.97
N THR A 142 -4.64 -2.77 0.85
CA THR A 142 -5.84 -2.84 0.00
C THR A 142 -5.47 -3.05 -1.47
N TYR A 143 -4.40 -2.39 -1.96
CA TYR A 143 -3.90 -2.62 -3.31
C TYR A 143 -3.45 -4.07 -3.53
N VAL A 144 -2.77 -4.69 -2.56
CA VAL A 144 -2.40 -6.10 -2.63
C VAL A 144 -3.64 -6.98 -2.78
N ALA A 145 -4.68 -6.78 -1.96
CA ALA A 145 -5.93 -7.52 -2.06
C ALA A 145 -6.60 -7.31 -3.43
N LEU A 146 -6.69 -6.07 -3.91
CA LEU A 146 -7.24 -5.75 -5.24
C LEU A 146 -6.49 -6.46 -6.36
N LYS A 147 -5.18 -6.62 -6.26
CA LYS A 147 -4.37 -7.34 -7.25
C LYS A 147 -4.58 -8.86 -7.23
N HIS A 148 -5.15 -9.41 -6.18
CA HIS A 148 -5.62 -10.80 -6.15
C HIS A 148 -7.01 -10.92 -6.80
N VAL A 149 -7.91 -9.98 -6.55
CA VAL A 149 -9.25 -9.93 -7.17
C VAL A 149 -9.13 -9.61 -8.68
N PHE A 150 -8.42 -8.55 -9.04
CA PHE A 150 -8.24 -8.08 -10.42
C PHE A 150 -6.84 -8.39 -10.93
N ARG A 151 -6.48 -9.68 -10.95
CA ARG A 151 -5.11 -10.16 -11.21
C ARG A 151 -4.57 -9.83 -12.61
N ASP A 152 -5.44 -9.72 -13.60
CA ASP A 152 -5.06 -9.51 -15.02
C ASP A 152 -4.81 -8.04 -15.37
N VAL A 153 -5.14 -7.10 -14.49
CA VAL A 153 -4.81 -5.68 -14.68
C VAL A 153 -3.33 -5.45 -14.41
N PRO A 154 -2.55 -4.84 -15.31
CA PRO A 154 -1.14 -4.55 -15.08
C PRO A 154 -0.91 -3.70 -13.83
N ALA A 155 0.05 -4.10 -12.99
CA ALA A 155 0.36 -3.42 -11.72
C ALA A 155 1.06 -2.07 -11.98
N ASN A 156 0.30 -0.98 -11.96
CA ASN A 156 0.78 0.40 -12.00
C ASN A 156 -0.24 1.35 -11.35
N GLY A 157 0.06 2.65 -11.31
CA GLY A 157 -0.81 3.65 -10.69
C GLY A 157 -2.21 3.79 -11.30
N GLY A 158 -2.44 3.28 -12.52
CA GLY A 158 -3.75 3.28 -13.18
C GLY A 158 -4.79 2.41 -12.47
N VAL A 159 -4.36 1.37 -11.75
CA VAL A 159 -5.26 0.50 -10.97
C VAL A 159 -6.02 1.31 -9.91
N LEU A 160 -5.39 2.30 -9.29
CA LEU A 160 -5.98 3.12 -8.23
C LEU A 160 -6.80 4.32 -8.73
N GLU A 161 -6.75 4.65 -10.01
CA GLU A 161 -7.49 5.80 -10.58
C GLU A 161 -9.03 5.75 -10.34
N PRO A 162 -9.70 4.59 -10.49
CA PRO A 162 -11.13 4.50 -10.21
C PRO A 162 -11.46 4.24 -8.73
N ILE A 163 -10.50 4.40 -7.81
CA ILE A 163 -10.66 4.01 -6.42
C ILE A 163 -10.53 5.22 -5.51
N THR A 164 -11.46 5.35 -4.59
CA THR A 164 -11.45 6.34 -3.51
C THR A 164 -11.24 5.64 -2.17
N PHE A 165 -10.39 6.22 -1.32
CA PHE A 165 -10.19 5.77 0.05
C PHE A 165 -10.70 6.82 1.03
N ILE A 166 -11.49 6.40 2.02
CA ILE A 166 -11.93 7.20 3.14
C ILE A 166 -11.33 6.58 4.41
N ILE A 167 -10.25 7.17 4.89
CA ILE A 167 -9.49 6.69 6.06
C ILE A 167 -9.26 7.89 6.98
N PRO A 168 -10.20 8.23 7.88
CA PRO A 168 -10.06 9.39 8.76
C PRO A 168 -8.81 9.30 9.64
N ASP A 169 -8.15 10.43 9.86
CA ASP A 169 -6.97 10.53 10.72
C ASP A 169 -7.22 9.99 12.13
N GLY A 170 -6.20 9.40 12.72
CA GLY A 170 -6.23 8.92 14.11
C GLY A 170 -6.90 7.56 14.30
N LYS A 171 -7.26 6.87 13.22
CA LYS A 171 -7.73 5.48 13.26
C LYS A 171 -6.57 4.50 13.32
N ILE A 172 -6.83 3.24 13.66
CA ILE A 172 -5.84 2.15 13.63
C ILE A 172 -5.20 1.99 12.25
N LEU A 173 -5.91 2.34 11.18
CA LEU A 173 -5.48 2.27 9.78
C LEU A 173 -4.83 3.58 9.27
N SER A 174 -4.79 4.62 10.09
CA SER A 174 -4.25 5.95 9.75
C SER A 174 -3.60 6.62 10.95
N ALA A 175 -2.88 5.84 11.74
CA ALA A 175 -2.24 6.34 12.95
C ALA A 175 -1.21 7.41 12.65
N VAL A 176 -1.26 8.49 13.44
CA VAL A 176 -0.30 9.60 13.37
C VAL A 176 0.68 9.54 14.54
N ALA A 177 1.88 10.07 14.34
CA ALA A 177 2.90 10.13 15.38
C ALA A 177 2.33 10.78 16.67
N PRO A 178 2.70 10.26 17.85
CA PRO A 178 3.74 9.28 18.15
C PRO A 178 3.26 7.81 18.29
N ARG A 179 2.12 7.45 17.73
CA ARG A 179 1.57 6.10 17.85
C ARG A 179 2.53 5.04 17.31
N PRO A 180 2.72 3.89 18.02
CA PRO A 180 3.60 2.82 17.57
C PRO A 180 2.97 2.02 16.43
N VAL A 181 3.80 1.60 15.47
CA VAL A 181 3.37 0.86 14.27
C VAL A 181 4.18 -0.43 14.06
N GLY A 182 4.85 -0.94 15.11
CA GLY A 182 5.79 -2.07 14.99
C GLY A 182 5.12 -3.43 14.71
N GLY A 183 3.85 -3.60 15.09
CA GLY A 183 3.05 -4.82 14.88
C GLY A 183 2.20 -4.79 13.60
N TYR A 184 2.52 -3.92 12.68
CA TYR A 184 1.74 -3.64 11.46
C TYR A 184 1.35 -4.88 10.64
N THR A 185 2.11 -5.95 10.70
CA THR A 185 1.90 -7.16 9.89
C THR A 185 0.55 -7.82 10.19
N GLU A 186 0.17 -7.90 11.46
CA GLU A 186 -1.12 -8.46 11.88
C GLU A 186 -2.28 -7.66 11.33
N THR A 187 -2.18 -6.33 11.40
CA THR A 187 -3.21 -5.42 10.91
C THR A 187 -3.31 -5.47 9.38
N ILE A 188 -2.18 -5.56 8.65
CA ILE A 188 -2.17 -5.72 7.20
C ILE A 188 -2.87 -7.01 6.78
N LEU A 189 -2.57 -8.15 7.42
CA LEU A 189 -3.19 -9.43 7.09
C LEU A 189 -4.71 -9.37 7.32
N ARG A 190 -5.15 -8.82 8.45
CA ARG A 190 -6.57 -8.64 8.74
C ARG A 190 -7.26 -7.69 7.74
N LEU A 191 -6.56 -6.62 7.32
CA LEU A 191 -7.08 -5.71 6.30
C LEU A 191 -7.25 -6.38 4.93
N ILE A 192 -6.32 -7.24 4.54
CA ILE A 192 -6.43 -8.02 3.30
C ILE A 192 -7.61 -9.00 3.39
N ASP A 193 -7.74 -9.70 4.52
CA ASP A 193 -8.86 -10.64 4.75
C ASP A 193 -10.22 -9.95 4.67
N ILE A 194 -10.36 -8.76 5.27
CA ILE A 194 -11.63 -8.01 5.24
C ILE A 194 -11.98 -7.55 3.82
N VAL A 195 -11.00 -7.20 2.99
CA VAL A 195 -11.23 -6.86 1.59
C VAL A 195 -11.74 -8.10 0.84
N PHE A 196 -11.10 -9.27 0.99
CA PHE A 196 -11.58 -10.51 0.38
C PHE A 196 -12.98 -10.88 0.86
N SER A 197 -13.22 -10.86 2.18
CA SER A 197 -14.54 -11.15 2.77
C SER A 197 -15.63 -10.21 2.27
N THR A 198 -15.27 -8.96 1.92
CA THR A 198 -16.20 -7.99 1.36
C THR A 198 -16.48 -8.29 -0.11
N PHE A 199 -15.45 -8.60 -0.92
CA PHE A 199 -15.65 -9.01 -2.31
C PHE A 199 -16.40 -10.33 -2.44
N ALA A 200 -16.23 -11.27 -1.50
CA ALA A 200 -17.02 -12.51 -1.46
C ALA A 200 -18.54 -12.28 -1.28
N LYS A 201 -18.95 -11.11 -0.76
CA LYS A 201 -20.37 -10.72 -0.70
C LYS A 201 -20.87 -10.12 -2.01
N VAL A 202 -19.96 -9.58 -2.83
CA VAL A 202 -20.27 -9.10 -4.17
C VAL A 202 -20.40 -10.28 -5.12
N ASP A 203 -19.37 -11.10 -5.17
CA ASP A 203 -19.31 -12.33 -5.96
C ASP A 203 -18.37 -13.35 -5.29
N PRO A 204 -18.90 -14.48 -4.80
CA PRO A 204 -18.12 -15.53 -4.14
C PRO A 204 -17.03 -16.18 -5.02
N GLU A 205 -17.09 -16.01 -6.36
CA GLU A 205 -16.12 -16.63 -7.27
C GLU A 205 -14.87 -15.79 -7.48
N ILE A 206 -14.88 -14.52 -7.07
CA ILE A 206 -13.75 -13.59 -7.28
C ILE A 206 -12.90 -13.34 -6.03
N ALA A 207 -13.25 -13.84 -4.86
CA ALA A 207 -12.60 -13.58 -3.58
C ALA A 207 -11.85 -14.81 -3.02
#